data_d0ece56e97d2df7b79ed09b2590e7462
#
_entry.id   d0ece56e97d2df7b79ed09b2590e7462
#
_cell.length_a   1.000
_cell.length_b   1.000
_cell.length_c   1.000
_cell.angle_alpha   90.00
_cell.angle_beta   90.00
_cell.angle_gamma   90.00
#
_symmetry.space_group_name_H-M   'P 1'
#
loop_
_entity.id
_entity.type
_entity.pdbx_description
1 polymer ?
#
loop_
_entity_poly.entity_id
_entity_poly.type
_entity_poly.pdbx_seq_one_letter_code
_entity_poly.pdbx_strand_id
1 'polypeptide(L)' 'MNELDLHGIKHKDVERIVENFVLLNNPPIRIITGNSNRMTELVVGVLDRHDITYERFKP' A
#
# COMPACT_ATOMS: atom_id res chain seq x y z
N MET A 1 -10.61 1.89 11.09
CA MET A 1 -9.46 1.47 10.25
C MET A 1 -9.36 2.37 9.03
N ASN A 2 -8.19 2.92 8.77
CA ASN A 2 -7.98 3.73 7.58
C ASN A 2 -7.66 2.85 6.38
N GLU A 3 -8.20 3.18 5.24
CA GLU A 3 -8.12 2.34 4.05
C GLU A 3 -7.66 3.18 2.85
N LEU A 4 -6.73 2.63 2.08
CA LEU A 4 -6.25 3.24 0.84
C LEU A 4 -6.54 2.29 -0.31
N ASP A 5 -7.38 2.74 -1.24
CA ASP A 5 -7.72 1.95 -2.43
C ASP A 5 -6.91 2.49 -3.61
N LEU A 6 -6.02 1.65 -4.13
CA LEU A 6 -5.14 2.01 -5.23
C LEU A 6 -5.73 1.69 -6.60
N HIS A 7 -6.99 1.25 -6.64
CA HIS A 7 -7.66 0.95 -7.90
C HIS A 7 -7.65 2.19 -8.80
N GLY A 8 -7.15 2.04 -10.02
CA GLY A 8 -7.09 3.14 -10.96
C GLY A 8 -5.92 4.11 -10.79
N ILE A 9 -5.08 3.91 -9.77
CA ILE A 9 -3.89 4.73 -9.57
C ILE A 9 -2.77 4.25 -10.48
N LYS A 10 -2.07 5.17 -11.10
CA LYS A 10 -0.95 4.85 -11.98
C LYS A 10 0.26 4.39 -11.17
N HIS A 11 0.97 3.39 -11.66
CA HIS A 11 2.12 2.81 -10.95
C HIS A 11 3.16 3.86 -10.56
N LYS A 12 3.38 4.87 -11.40
CA LYS A 12 4.35 5.93 -11.13
C LYS A 12 4.02 6.76 -9.88
N ASP A 13 2.76 6.75 -9.45
CA ASP A 13 2.30 7.54 -8.32
C ASP A 13 2.16 6.70 -7.04
N VAL A 14 2.22 5.38 -7.15
CA VAL A 14 1.90 4.49 -6.04
C VAL A 14 2.84 4.66 -4.86
N GLU A 15 4.14 4.68 -5.10
CA GLU A 15 5.10 4.77 -4.00
C GLU A 15 4.90 6.04 -3.19
N ARG A 16 4.70 7.17 -3.86
CA ARG A 16 4.47 8.45 -3.19
C ARG A 16 3.18 8.42 -2.38
N ILE A 17 2.11 7.91 -2.98
CA ILE A 17 0.80 7.88 -2.33
C ILE A 17 0.83 6.96 -1.11
N VAL A 18 1.42 5.78 -1.24
CA VAL A 18 1.51 4.82 -0.13
C VAL A 18 2.37 5.38 0.99
N GLU A 19 3.51 5.97 0.66
CA GLU A 19 4.39 6.54 1.66
C GLU A 19 3.68 7.63 2.47
N ASN A 20 2.99 8.54 1.79
CA ASN A 20 2.22 9.57 2.48
C ASN A 20 1.14 8.95 3.38
N PHE A 21 0.47 7.94 2.89
CA PHE A 21 -0.60 7.28 3.63
C PHE A 21 -0.08 6.64 4.93
N VAL A 22 1.04 5.91 4.85
CA VAL A 22 1.57 5.23 6.04
C VAL A 22 2.17 6.21 7.04
N LEU A 23 2.68 7.35 6.58
CA LEU A 23 3.22 8.37 7.47
C LEU A 23 2.14 9.17 8.18
N LEU A 24 0.97 9.31 7.56
CA LEU A 24 -0.12 10.14 8.07
C LEU A 24 -1.18 9.37 8.85
N ASN A 25 -1.13 8.04 8.83
CA ASN A 25 -2.16 7.22 9.46
C ASN A 25 -1.54 6.18 10.37
N ASN A 26 -2.13 6.04 11.56
CA ASN A 26 -1.67 5.02 12.51
C ASN A 26 -2.29 3.65 12.19
N PRO A 27 -1.55 2.56 12.40
CA PRO A 27 -2.14 1.22 12.28
C PRO A 27 -3.32 1.04 13.24
N PRO A 28 -4.28 0.20 12.90
CA PRO A 28 -4.33 -0.65 11.71
C PRO A 28 -4.76 0.11 10.46
N ILE A 29 -4.08 -0.18 9.34
CA ILE A 29 -4.42 0.38 8.04
C ILE A 29 -4.60 -0.76 7.03
N ARG A 30 -5.32 -0.47 5.95
CA ARG A 30 -5.52 -1.42 4.87
C ARG A 30 -5.18 -0.77 3.55
N ILE A 31 -4.45 -1.49 2.70
CA ILE A 31 -4.14 -1.01 1.36
C ILE A 31 -4.66 -2.02 0.35
N ILE A 32 -5.51 -1.56 -0.54
CA ILE A 32 -6.14 -2.40 -1.55
C ILE A 32 -5.38 -2.24 -2.86
N THR A 33 -4.77 -3.31 -3.33
CA THR A 33 -3.95 -3.29 -4.55
C THR A 33 -4.66 -3.84 -5.78
N GLY A 34 -5.87 -4.36 -5.60
CA GLY A 34 -6.57 -5.07 -6.68
C GLY A 34 -5.86 -6.38 -7.01
N ASN A 35 -5.91 -6.78 -8.27
CA ASN A 35 -5.31 -8.03 -8.72
C ASN A 35 -3.96 -7.83 -9.41
N SER A 36 -3.32 -6.69 -9.21
CA SER A 36 -2.08 -6.35 -9.88
C SER A 36 -0.87 -6.79 -9.06
N ASN A 37 -0.08 -7.72 -9.59
CA ASN A 37 1.17 -8.13 -8.94
C ASN A 37 2.16 -6.97 -8.87
N ARG A 38 2.21 -6.16 -9.91
CA ARG A 38 3.12 -5.00 -9.94
C ARG A 38 2.74 -3.98 -8.86
N MET A 39 1.44 -3.72 -8.71
CA MET A 39 0.96 -2.83 -7.68
C MET A 39 1.35 -3.34 -6.29
N THR A 40 1.17 -4.64 -6.06
CA THR A 40 1.53 -5.27 -4.79
C THR A 40 3.03 -5.13 -4.51
N GLU A 41 3.88 -5.32 -5.52
CA GLU A 41 5.33 -5.18 -5.35
C GLU A 41 5.70 -3.76 -4.94
N LEU A 42 5.08 -2.76 -5.55
CA LEU A 42 5.35 -1.36 -5.23
C LEU A 42 4.95 -1.03 -3.80
N VAL A 43 3.79 -1.51 -3.37
CA VAL A 43 3.30 -1.29 -2.01
C VAL A 43 4.21 -1.97 -1.00
N VAL A 44 4.55 -3.23 -1.23
CA VAL A 44 5.42 -3.99 -0.32
C VAL A 44 6.79 -3.33 -0.20
N GLY A 45 7.33 -2.81 -1.31
CA GLY A 45 8.60 -2.09 -1.28
C GLY A 45 8.58 -0.89 -0.34
N VAL A 46 7.48 -0.13 -0.34
CA VAL A 46 7.34 1.01 0.58
C VAL A 46 7.24 0.53 2.03
N LEU A 47 6.42 -0.49 2.28
CA LEU A 47 6.25 -1.02 3.63
C LEU A 47 7.57 -1.55 4.19
N ASP A 48 8.33 -2.26 3.38
CA ASP A 48 9.62 -2.79 3.80
C ASP A 48 10.62 -1.68 4.12
N ARG A 49 10.63 -0.60 3.35
CA ARG A 49 11.52 0.53 3.61
C ARG A 49 11.23 1.22 4.95
N HIS A 50 9.98 1.15 5.39
CA HIS A 50 9.55 1.76 6.66
C HIS A 50 9.46 0.76 7.80
N ASP A 51 9.93 -0.47 7.60
CA ASP A 51 9.89 -1.55 8.59
C ASP A 51 8.48 -1.81 9.11
N ILE A 52 7.49 -1.74 8.21
CA ILE A 52 6.09 -1.96 8.57
C ILE A 52 5.73 -3.42 8.34
N THR A 53 5.26 -4.08 9.38
CA THR A 53 4.77 -5.46 9.31
C THR A 53 3.38 -5.47 8.68
N TYR A 54 3.12 -6.44 7.81
CA TYR A 54 1.85 -6.52 7.09
C TYR A 54 1.43 -7.96 6.87
N GLU A 55 0.14 -8.14 6.62
CA GLU A 55 -0.42 -9.42 6.19
C GLU A 55 -1.00 -9.24 4.79
N ARG A 56 -0.88 -10.29 3.97
CA ARG A 56 -1.40 -10.28 2.61
C ARG A 56 -2.66 -11.13 2.57
N PHE A 57 -3.75 -10.52 2.11
CA PHE A 57 -5.01 -11.23 1.93
C PHE A 57 -5.26 -11.47 0.45
N LYS A 58 -5.54 -12.72 0.12
CA LYS A 58 -5.93 -13.08 -1.25
C LYS A 58 -7.44 -13.14 -1.31
N PRO A 59 -8.04 -12.61 -2.40
CA PRO A 59 -9.49 -12.71 -2.57
C PRO A 59 -9.95 -14.14 -2.73
#